data_22c533d0fd9326618d5d66824a8e4457
#
_entry.id   22c533d0fd9326618d5d66824a8e4457
#
_cell.length_a   1.000
_cell.length_b   1.000
_cell.length_c   1.000
_cell.angle_alpha   90.00
_cell.angle_beta   90.00
_cell.angle_gamma   90.00
#
_symmetry.space_group_name_H-M   'P 1'
#
loop_
_entity.id
_entity.type
_entity.pdbx_description
1 polymer ?
#
loop_
_entity_poly.entity_id
_entity_poly.type
_entity_poly.pdbx_seq_one_letter_code
_entity_poly.pdbx_strand_id
1 'polypeptide(L)'
;MPKRLVMLLAVLLLVPTSGSAAVSGLTNSGRWLIDASGRVVILHGFNVVAKIAPYEPAATGFDDQDAAFLQAHGFNGVRLGVIFKGLEPQPGVFNDAYLASIAGTVNMLARHGIYTLLDFHQDLYNERFQGEGFPDWMVQDDGLPAQPQAGFPGNYFVMPALWRAYDHLLANDPGPHGIGLRDWYARAWAHVASYFRNDPGVMGYDVFNEPFPGTPYATCFPPLGCPLTDTLSLKPFMDEVVRAIHKVDPHHIAFVEPFVTFDYSAPTYLGRVGDGAVGFSFHPYCLAALNLPVPDTGPVRTFCDTADEGRVFANAEQQQAASGEVPLVSEFGATSDTAELNSITRMADANRMGWLNWAYCECGDPTGAGSAESLVYDVHKAPVGANVNMGNLRALDVPYPMVVAGTPQSWGFDPTTLAFHLTYSTTSPTGRSLARALTIVHVASLQYPHGYRVGVTGARVVSETGDTLVLQSARGASTVTLTIAPRT
;
A
#
# COMPACT_ATOMS: atom_id res chain seq x y z
N MET A 1 28.80 -17.64 -68.27
CA MET A 1 28.90 -16.68 -67.17
C MET A 1 27.61 -16.76 -66.33
N PRO A 2 27.60 -17.35 -65.13
CA PRO A 2 26.39 -17.42 -64.32
C PRO A 2 26.23 -16.16 -63.50
N LYS A 3 25.01 -15.56 -63.53
CA LYS A 3 24.61 -14.43 -62.73
C LYS A 3 24.39 -14.89 -61.28
N ARG A 4 25.15 -14.35 -60.33
CA ARG A 4 24.92 -14.55 -58.87
C ARG A 4 23.78 -13.68 -58.45
N LEU A 5 22.71 -14.34 -57.97
CA LEU A 5 21.57 -13.73 -57.31
C LEU A 5 21.97 -13.44 -55.85
N VAL A 6 22.08 -12.18 -55.47
CA VAL A 6 22.29 -11.77 -54.07
C VAL A 6 20.92 -11.68 -53.41
N MET A 7 20.64 -12.62 -52.52
CA MET A 7 19.45 -12.62 -51.72
C MET A 7 19.68 -11.73 -50.49
N LEU A 8 19.10 -10.52 -50.46
CA LEU A 8 19.07 -9.68 -49.27
C LEU A 8 18.09 -10.30 -48.26
N LEU A 9 18.63 -10.83 -47.17
CA LEU A 9 17.84 -11.22 -46.02
C LEU A 9 17.48 -9.93 -45.24
N ALA A 10 16.23 -9.47 -45.34
CA ALA A 10 15.68 -8.44 -44.47
C ALA A 10 15.41 -9.07 -43.10
N VAL A 11 16.29 -8.79 -42.15
CA VAL A 11 16.02 -9.11 -40.73
C VAL A 11 14.98 -8.10 -40.25
N LEU A 12 13.72 -8.54 -40.20
CA LEU A 12 12.66 -7.81 -39.45
C LEU A 12 13.04 -7.85 -37.97
N LEU A 13 13.60 -6.76 -37.47
CA LEU A 13 13.65 -6.50 -36.04
C LEU A 13 12.20 -6.26 -35.57
N LEU A 14 11.58 -7.29 -34.97
CA LEU A 14 10.39 -7.14 -34.17
C LEU A 14 10.77 -6.24 -33.00
N VAL A 15 10.44 -4.95 -33.12
CA VAL A 15 10.40 -4.04 -31.96
C VAL A 15 9.24 -4.58 -31.08
N PRO A 16 9.49 -5.03 -29.86
CA PRO A 16 8.40 -5.36 -28.98
C PRO A 16 7.58 -4.09 -28.77
N THR A 17 6.32 -4.11 -29.18
CA THR A 17 5.33 -3.16 -28.69
C THR A 17 5.37 -3.22 -27.17
N SER A 18 5.40 -2.07 -26.51
CA SER A 18 5.36 -1.91 -25.08
C SER A 18 4.01 -2.42 -24.51
N GLY A 19 3.82 -3.72 -24.57
CA GLY A 19 2.85 -4.42 -23.75
C GLY A 19 3.41 -4.42 -22.34
N SER A 20 2.68 -3.89 -21.37
CA SER A 20 2.98 -4.07 -19.95
C SER A 20 3.29 -5.55 -19.72
N ALA A 21 4.45 -5.86 -19.16
CA ALA A 21 4.72 -7.22 -18.72
C ALA A 21 3.69 -7.55 -17.63
N ALA A 22 2.95 -8.63 -17.82
CA ALA A 22 2.04 -9.11 -16.79
C ALA A 22 2.79 -9.22 -15.46
N VAL A 23 2.14 -8.80 -14.37
CA VAL A 23 2.70 -8.91 -13.03
C VAL A 23 3.10 -10.36 -12.73
N SER A 24 4.23 -10.54 -12.09
CA SER A 24 4.67 -11.85 -11.56
C SER A 24 4.52 -11.81 -10.05
N GLY A 25 4.09 -12.92 -9.43
CA GLY A 25 3.92 -12.96 -7.98
C GLY A 25 5.14 -12.41 -7.23
N LEU A 26 4.88 -11.64 -6.19
CA LEU A 26 5.90 -11.09 -5.31
C LEU A 26 6.11 -12.00 -4.09
N THR A 27 7.31 -11.98 -3.56
CA THR A 27 7.65 -12.56 -2.25
C THR A 27 8.55 -11.59 -1.50
N ASN A 28 9.02 -11.96 -0.31
CA ASN A 28 9.92 -11.11 0.45
C ASN A 28 11.31 -11.73 0.64
N SER A 29 12.30 -10.88 0.84
CA SER A 29 13.64 -11.22 1.29
C SER A 29 14.12 -10.16 2.29
N GLY A 30 14.00 -10.47 3.58
CA GLY A 30 14.13 -9.47 4.64
C GLY A 30 13.12 -8.34 4.42
N ARG A 31 13.59 -7.12 4.48
CA ARG A 31 12.76 -5.90 4.29
C ARG A 31 12.28 -5.63 2.85
N TRP A 32 12.62 -6.47 1.88
CA TRP A 32 12.40 -6.18 0.47
C TRP A 32 11.32 -7.06 -0.14
N LEU A 33 10.43 -6.45 -0.90
CA LEU A 33 9.62 -7.16 -1.89
C LEU A 33 10.53 -7.54 -3.06
N ILE A 34 10.45 -8.79 -3.51
CA ILE A 34 11.22 -9.26 -4.65
C ILE A 34 10.33 -10.00 -5.65
N ASP A 35 10.65 -9.82 -6.94
CA ASP A 35 10.02 -10.60 -8.01
C ASP A 35 10.67 -12.00 -8.15
N ALA A 36 10.10 -12.82 -9.03
CA ALA A 36 10.60 -14.18 -9.31
C ALA A 36 12.06 -14.22 -9.83
N SER A 37 12.59 -13.09 -10.33
CA SER A 37 13.98 -12.95 -10.75
C SER A 37 14.92 -12.57 -9.60
N GLY A 38 14.37 -12.23 -8.44
CA GLY A 38 15.08 -11.75 -7.26
C GLY A 38 15.43 -10.27 -7.30
N ARG A 39 14.78 -9.48 -8.18
CA ARG A 39 14.90 -8.02 -8.22
C ARG A 39 14.00 -7.41 -7.16
N VAL A 40 14.44 -6.33 -6.55
CA VAL A 40 13.61 -5.57 -5.61
C VAL A 40 12.54 -4.80 -6.35
N VAL A 41 11.30 -4.85 -5.86
CA VAL A 41 10.16 -4.07 -6.36
C VAL A 41 9.79 -3.01 -5.32
N ILE A 42 9.70 -1.76 -5.75
CA ILE A 42 9.22 -0.64 -4.93
C ILE A 42 7.82 -0.29 -5.43
N LEU A 43 6.90 -0.11 -4.51
CA LEU A 43 5.51 0.20 -4.81
C LEU A 43 5.23 1.68 -4.58
N HIS A 44 4.65 2.34 -5.58
CA HIS A 44 3.98 3.62 -5.46
C HIS A 44 2.56 3.45 -5.98
N GLY A 45 1.56 3.96 -5.25
CA GLY A 45 0.18 3.77 -5.69
C GLY A 45 -0.86 4.36 -4.76
N PHE A 46 -2.06 3.77 -4.79
CA PHE A 46 -3.24 4.34 -4.15
C PHE A 46 -4.07 3.28 -3.44
N ASN A 47 -4.84 3.74 -2.47
CA ASN A 47 -5.96 3.01 -1.91
C ASN A 47 -7.20 3.17 -2.80
N VAL A 48 -7.94 2.07 -3.00
CA VAL A 48 -9.23 2.02 -3.68
C VAL A 48 -10.17 1.19 -2.82
N VAL A 49 -11.02 1.84 -2.05
CA VAL A 49 -11.89 1.19 -1.08
C VAL A 49 -13.35 1.63 -1.31
N ALA A 50 -14.25 0.66 -1.51
CA ALA A 50 -15.68 0.90 -1.64
C ALA A 50 -16.36 0.63 -0.30
N LYS A 51 -16.54 1.66 0.52
CA LYS A 51 -17.04 1.56 1.89
C LYS A 51 -18.58 1.45 1.98
N ILE A 52 -19.29 1.67 0.87
CA ILE A 52 -20.75 1.58 0.81
C ILE A 52 -21.17 0.33 0.04
N ALA A 53 -22.24 -0.32 0.49
CA ALA A 53 -22.80 -1.48 -0.22
C ALA A 53 -23.05 -1.18 -1.71
N PRO A 54 -22.70 -2.09 -2.63
CA PRO A 54 -22.34 -3.50 -2.42
C PRO A 54 -20.87 -3.77 -2.01
N TYR A 55 -20.10 -2.74 -1.64
CA TYR A 55 -18.69 -2.81 -1.22
C TYR A 55 -17.71 -3.24 -2.33
N GLU A 56 -18.09 -3.02 -3.57
CA GLU A 56 -17.34 -3.45 -4.75
C GLU A 56 -16.73 -2.23 -5.46
N PRO A 57 -15.41 -2.13 -5.64
CA PRO A 57 -14.79 -1.00 -6.36
C PRO A 57 -15.35 -0.79 -7.76
N ALA A 58 -15.68 -1.86 -8.50
CA ALA A 58 -16.33 -1.75 -9.81
C ALA A 58 -17.72 -1.08 -9.75
N ALA A 59 -18.43 -1.22 -8.62
CA ALA A 59 -19.73 -0.58 -8.44
C ALA A 59 -19.64 0.92 -8.14
N THR A 60 -18.47 1.41 -7.69
CA THR A 60 -18.23 2.85 -7.53
C THR A 60 -17.91 3.54 -8.86
N GLY A 61 -17.63 2.77 -9.92
CA GLY A 61 -17.26 3.27 -11.23
C GLY A 61 -15.79 3.09 -11.59
N PHE A 62 -14.94 2.60 -10.67
CA PHE A 62 -13.53 2.33 -10.93
C PHE A 62 -13.37 1.28 -12.05
N ASP A 63 -12.73 1.67 -13.17
CA ASP A 63 -12.69 0.89 -14.39
C ASP A 63 -11.30 0.80 -15.05
N ASP A 64 -11.23 0.25 -16.27
CA ASP A 64 -10.00 0.06 -17.03
C ASP A 64 -9.32 1.39 -17.42
N GLN A 65 -10.07 2.51 -17.52
CA GLN A 65 -9.49 3.83 -17.79
C GLN A 65 -8.71 4.35 -16.58
N ASP A 66 -9.20 4.05 -15.36
CA ASP A 66 -8.52 4.40 -14.12
C ASP A 66 -7.22 3.60 -13.95
N ALA A 67 -7.26 2.30 -14.24
CA ALA A 67 -6.08 1.45 -14.22
C ALA A 67 -5.04 1.89 -15.28
N ALA A 68 -5.49 2.28 -16.48
CA ALA A 68 -4.63 2.82 -17.52
C ALA A 68 -4.03 4.18 -17.11
N PHE A 69 -4.79 5.02 -16.42
CA PHE A 69 -4.30 6.29 -15.89
C PHE A 69 -3.21 6.07 -14.82
N LEU A 70 -3.44 5.17 -13.87
CA LEU A 70 -2.43 4.81 -12.86
C LEU A 70 -1.14 4.31 -13.52
N GLN A 71 -1.27 3.39 -14.48
CA GLN A 71 -0.12 2.87 -15.25
C GLN A 71 0.64 3.99 -15.99
N ALA A 72 -0.08 4.91 -16.66
CA ALA A 72 0.52 6.00 -17.42
C ALA A 72 1.35 6.95 -16.55
N HIS A 73 1.00 7.07 -15.26
CA HIS A 73 1.72 7.87 -14.26
C HIS A 73 2.68 7.04 -13.40
N GLY A 74 2.99 5.80 -13.83
CA GLY A 74 3.99 4.96 -13.18
C GLY A 74 3.57 4.34 -11.85
N PHE A 75 2.31 4.47 -11.44
CA PHE A 75 1.83 3.81 -10.23
C PHE A 75 1.67 2.31 -10.47
N ASN A 76 2.25 1.50 -9.59
CA ASN A 76 2.35 0.05 -9.75
C ASN A 76 1.76 -0.75 -8.58
N GLY A 77 1.09 -0.09 -7.63
CA GLY A 77 0.44 -0.72 -6.49
C GLY A 77 -0.97 -0.15 -6.24
N VAL A 78 -1.91 -1.01 -5.86
CA VAL A 78 -3.24 -0.62 -5.34
C VAL A 78 -3.53 -1.44 -4.09
N ARG A 79 -3.87 -0.75 -2.99
CA ARG A 79 -4.49 -1.38 -1.82
C ARG A 79 -6.00 -1.36 -2.04
N LEU A 80 -6.55 -2.56 -2.22
CA LEU A 80 -7.94 -2.77 -2.64
C LEU A 80 -8.75 -3.27 -1.46
N GLY A 81 -9.72 -2.47 -1.03
CA GLY A 81 -10.59 -2.80 0.09
C GLY A 81 -11.46 -4.03 -0.19
N VAL A 82 -11.45 -4.95 0.75
CA VAL A 82 -12.37 -6.07 0.88
C VAL A 82 -13.14 -5.88 2.17
N ILE A 83 -14.44 -5.65 2.09
CA ILE A 83 -15.27 -5.41 3.27
C ILE A 83 -15.82 -6.75 3.78
N PHE A 84 -15.53 -7.06 5.06
CA PHE A 84 -15.93 -8.34 5.65
C PHE A 84 -17.44 -8.55 5.59
N LYS A 85 -18.24 -7.52 5.81
CA LYS A 85 -19.71 -7.56 5.66
C LYS A 85 -20.16 -7.93 4.26
N GLY A 86 -19.45 -7.49 3.21
CA GLY A 86 -19.72 -7.87 1.83
C GLY A 86 -19.38 -9.34 1.54
N LEU A 87 -18.31 -9.83 2.17
CA LEU A 87 -17.83 -11.20 2.01
C LEU A 87 -18.71 -12.22 2.76
N GLU A 88 -19.06 -11.94 4.02
CA GLU A 88 -19.77 -12.89 4.89
C GLU A 88 -20.93 -12.20 5.60
N PRO A 89 -22.02 -11.88 4.86
CA PRO A 89 -23.18 -11.16 5.41
C PRO A 89 -23.95 -11.96 6.48
N GLN A 90 -23.80 -13.27 6.50
CA GLN A 90 -24.36 -14.18 7.50
C GLN A 90 -23.30 -15.19 7.96
N PRO A 91 -23.30 -15.63 9.22
CA PRO A 91 -22.28 -16.54 9.74
C PRO A 91 -22.15 -17.81 8.92
N GLY A 92 -20.98 -18.09 8.37
CA GLY A 92 -20.68 -19.28 7.57
C GLY A 92 -21.19 -19.23 6.12
N VAL A 93 -21.73 -18.10 5.66
CA VAL A 93 -22.25 -17.96 4.28
C VAL A 93 -21.39 -16.94 3.53
N PHE A 94 -20.38 -17.45 2.81
CA PHE A 94 -19.51 -16.64 1.99
C PHE A 94 -20.17 -16.25 0.66
N ASN A 95 -19.97 -14.99 0.26
CA ASN A 95 -20.43 -14.41 -1.00
C ASN A 95 -19.33 -14.50 -2.06
N ASP A 96 -19.23 -15.65 -2.75
CA ASP A 96 -18.24 -15.83 -3.81
C ASP A 96 -18.49 -14.95 -5.04
N ALA A 97 -19.72 -14.44 -5.23
CA ALA A 97 -19.99 -13.45 -6.27
C ALA A 97 -19.30 -12.11 -5.97
N TYR A 98 -19.25 -11.71 -4.69
CA TYR A 98 -18.47 -10.56 -4.24
C TYR A 98 -16.97 -10.77 -4.50
N LEU A 99 -16.42 -11.94 -4.15
CA LEU A 99 -15.00 -12.24 -4.45
C LEU A 99 -14.72 -12.27 -5.95
N ALA A 100 -15.67 -12.71 -6.78
CA ALA A 100 -15.52 -12.68 -8.23
C ALA A 100 -15.46 -11.22 -8.77
N SER A 101 -16.21 -10.30 -8.18
CA SER A 101 -16.13 -8.86 -8.50
C SER A 101 -14.76 -8.29 -8.11
N ILE A 102 -14.30 -8.55 -6.90
CA ILE A 102 -12.94 -8.16 -6.45
C ILE A 102 -11.87 -8.74 -7.39
N ALA A 103 -11.94 -10.03 -7.75
CA ALA A 103 -11.03 -10.66 -8.69
C ALA A 103 -11.07 -10.02 -10.09
N GLY A 104 -12.23 -9.55 -10.53
CA GLY A 104 -12.36 -8.76 -11.76
C GLY A 104 -11.50 -7.50 -11.73
N THR A 105 -11.52 -6.76 -10.62
CA THR A 105 -10.69 -5.57 -10.40
C THR A 105 -9.20 -5.93 -10.29
N VAL A 106 -8.83 -6.99 -9.55
CA VAL A 106 -7.45 -7.49 -9.46
C VAL A 106 -6.89 -7.82 -10.85
N ASN A 107 -7.65 -8.59 -11.64
CA ASN A 107 -7.26 -8.97 -12.99
C ASN A 107 -7.13 -7.76 -13.94
N MET A 108 -7.98 -6.76 -13.78
CA MET A 108 -7.90 -5.51 -14.52
C MET A 108 -6.60 -4.77 -14.18
N LEU A 109 -6.30 -4.55 -12.91
CA LEU A 109 -5.06 -3.92 -12.44
C LEU A 109 -3.82 -4.69 -12.93
N ALA A 110 -3.83 -6.03 -12.84
CA ALA A 110 -2.72 -6.87 -13.27
C ALA A 110 -2.41 -6.74 -14.77
N ARG A 111 -3.42 -6.54 -15.63
CA ARG A 111 -3.20 -6.26 -17.08
C ARG A 111 -2.45 -4.95 -17.32
N HIS A 112 -2.57 -3.99 -16.40
CA HIS A 112 -1.86 -2.71 -16.42
C HIS A 112 -0.52 -2.75 -15.67
N GLY A 113 -0.08 -3.93 -15.20
CA GLY A 113 1.18 -4.07 -14.48
C GLY A 113 1.14 -3.57 -13.03
N ILE A 114 -0.05 -3.48 -12.46
CA ILE A 114 -0.30 -2.98 -11.10
C ILE A 114 -0.56 -4.16 -10.17
N TYR A 115 0.18 -4.23 -9.07
CA TYR A 115 0.02 -5.21 -8.00
C TYR A 115 -1.12 -4.82 -7.06
N THR A 116 -1.84 -5.79 -6.55
CA THR A 116 -2.94 -5.56 -5.60
C THR A 116 -2.60 -6.10 -4.22
N LEU A 117 -2.72 -5.25 -3.19
CA LEU A 117 -2.78 -5.63 -1.78
C LEU A 117 -4.24 -5.70 -1.37
N LEU A 118 -4.76 -6.89 -1.04
CA LEU A 118 -6.14 -7.05 -0.57
C LEU A 118 -6.20 -6.70 0.91
N ASP A 119 -7.09 -5.80 1.28
CA ASP A 119 -7.19 -5.23 2.61
C ASP A 119 -8.57 -5.50 3.23
N PHE A 120 -8.62 -6.18 4.40
CA PHE A 120 -9.85 -6.18 5.18
C PHE A 120 -10.03 -4.82 5.84
N HIS A 121 -10.66 -3.94 5.05
CA HIS A 121 -10.89 -2.57 5.44
C HIS A 121 -12.06 -2.44 6.42
N GLN A 122 -11.88 -1.61 7.40
CA GLN A 122 -12.89 -1.16 8.34
C GLN A 122 -12.54 0.22 8.86
N ASP A 123 -13.56 1.02 9.13
CA ASP A 123 -13.51 2.18 10.01
C ASP A 123 -14.63 2.07 11.04
N LEU A 124 -14.34 2.36 12.32
CA LEU A 124 -15.33 2.33 13.39
C LEU A 124 -16.10 1.01 13.47
N TYR A 125 -15.52 -0.10 13.01
CA TYR A 125 -16.04 -1.46 13.09
C TYR A 125 -17.29 -1.76 12.21
N ASN A 126 -18.35 -0.94 12.29
CA ASN A 126 -19.64 -1.25 11.65
C ASN A 126 -20.50 0.01 11.52
N GLU A 127 -21.50 0.00 10.62
CA GLU A 127 -22.43 1.11 10.37
C GLU A 127 -23.23 1.51 11.63
N ARG A 128 -23.40 0.61 12.59
CA ARG A 128 -23.98 0.90 13.90
C ARG A 128 -23.22 2.03 14.62
N PHE A 129 -21.92 2.13 14.38
CA PHE A 129 -21.02 3.11 14.99
C PHE A 129 -20.62 4.24 14.03
N GLN A 130 -21.32 4.37 12.89
CA GLN A 130 -21.08 5.33 11.81
C GLN A 130 -19.83 5.01 11.00
N GLY A 131 -19.43 3.74 10.91
CA GLY A 131 -18.32 3.24 10.12
C GLY A 131 -18.76 2.14 9.15
N GLU A 132 -17.84 1.24 8.83
CA GLU A 132 -18.08 0.04 8.01
C GLU A 132 -17.05 -1.04 8.34
N GLY A 133 -17.19 -2.21 7.71
CA GLY A 133 -16.23 -3.30 7.79
C GLY A 133 -16.86 -4.61 8.26
N PHE A 134 -17.12 -4.72 9.54
CA PHE A 134 -17.62 -5.94 10.14
C PHE A 134 -19.12 -6.16 9.90
N PRO A 135 -19.58 -7.42 9.68
CA PRO A 135 -20.99 -7.73 9.58
C PRO A 135 -21.72 -7.56 10.92
N ASP A 136 -23.02 -7.28 10.86
CA ASP A 136 -23.84 -6.98 12.06
C ASP A 136 -23.81 -8.09 13.11
N TRP A 137 -23.68 -9.34 12.68
CA TRP A 137 -23.61 -10.50 13.59
C TRP A 137 -22.28 -10.60 14.36
N MET A 138 -21.24 -9.82 13.99
CA MET A 138 -19.98 -9.68 14.74
C MET A 138 -20.06 -8.62 15.84
N VAL A 139 -21.08 -7.78 15.85
CA VAL A 139 -21.19 -6.68 16.82
C VAL A 139 -21.61 -7.21 18.19
N GLN A 140 -20.71 -7.09 19.16
CA GLN A 140 -20.98 -7.36 20.58
C GLN A 140 -20.61 -6.12 21.39
N ASP A 141 -21.62 -5.35 21.79
CA ASP A 141 -21.45 -4.05 22.45
C ASP A 141 -22.06 -4.00 23.88
N ASP A 142 -22.33 -5.18 24.47
CA ASP A 142 -22.97 -5.35 25.80
C ASP A 142 -24.33 -4.67 25.90
N GLY A 143 -25.00 -4.39 24.77
CA GLY A 143 -26.28 -3.66 24.75
C GLY A 143 -26.15 -2.16 25.05
N LEU A 144 -24.94 -1.63 25.03
CA LEU A 144 -24.68 -0.20 25.22
C LEU A 144 -25.23 0.62 24.03
N PRO A 145 -25.69 1.85 24.27
CA PRO A 145 -26.08 2.72 23.16
C PRO A 145 -24.88 3.15 22.35
N ALA A 146 -25.05 3.22 21.01
CA ALA A 146 -24.05 3.79 20.11
C ALA A 146 -24.02 5.33 20.24
N GLN A 147 -23.57 5.81 21.39
CA GLN A 147 -23.56 7.21 21.83
C GLN A 147 -22.36 7.48 22.76
N PRO A 148 -21.83 8.72 22.81
CA PRO A 148 -22.19 9.84 21.92
C PRO A 148 -21.72 9.59 20.49
N GLN A 149 -22.31 10.31 19.52
CA GLN A 149 -21.88 10.29 18.12
C GLN A 149 -21.09 11.57 17.83
N ALA A 150 -19.80 11.41 17.55
CA ALA A 150 -18.88 12.48 17.20
C ALA A 150 -18.36 12.37 15.74
N GLY A 151 -18.85 11.37 14.98
CA GLY A 151 -18.37 11.06 13.64
C GLY A 151 -16.97 10.42 13.64
N PHE A 152 -16.41 10.21 12.44
CA PHE A 152 -15.04 9.74 12.26
C PHE A 152 -14.06 10.92 12.40
N PRO A 153 -12.89 10.76 13.07
CA PRO A 153 -12.49 9.61 13.90
C PRO A 153 -12.96 9.72 15.36
N GLY A 154 -13.81 10.72 15.70
CA GLY A 154 -14.20 11.04 17.06
C GLY A 154 -14.83 9.88 17.85
N ASN A 155 -15.60 9.01 17.16
CA ASN A 155 -16.28 7.88 17.82
C ASN A 155 -15.29 6.88 18.44
N TYR A 156 -14.07 6.74 17.92
CA TYR A 156 -13.01 5.95 18.56
C TYR A 156 -12.71 6.41 19.99
N PHE A 157 -12.88 7.70 20.28
CA PHE A 157 -12.46 8.28 21.56
C PHE A 157 -13.60 8.52 22.55
N VAL A 158 -14.87 8.44 22.08
CA VAL A 158 -16.00 8.84 22.95
C VAL A 158 -17.13 7.81 23.04
N MET A 159 -17.09 6.70 22.26
CA MET A 159 -18.21 5.75 22.17
C MET A 159 -17.91 4.40 22.85
N PRO A 160 -18.36 4.17 24.12
CA PRO A 160 -18.09 2.93 24.83
C PRO A 160 -18.61 1.66 24.13
N ALA A 161 -19.74 1.74 23.42
CA ALA A 161 -20.28 0.62 22.64
C ALA A 161 -19.30 0.12 21.59
N LEU A 162 -18.59 1.04 20.90
CA LEU A 162 -17.54 0.72 19.93
C LEU A 162 -16.34 0.04 20.62
N TRP A 163 -15.91 0.54 21.76
CA TRP A 163 -14.80 -0.06 22.50
C TRP A 163 -15.08 -1.51 22.87
N ARG A 164 -16.32 -1.79 23.33
CA ARG A 164 -16.74 -3.15 23.69
C ARG A 164 -16.74 -4.09 22.49
N ALA A 165 -17.14 -3.63 21.31
CA ALA A 165 -17.06 -4.45 20.10
C ALA A 165 -15.63 -4.91 19.79
N TYR A 166 -14.63 -4.03 19.94
CA TYR A 166 -13.22 -4.41 19.79
C TYR A 166 -12.72 -5.29 20.94
N ASP A 167 -13.12 -5.01 22.19
CA ASP A 167 -12.74 -5.85 23.32
C ASP A 167 -13.17 -7.31 23.12
N HIS A 168 -14.41 -7.56 22.70
CA HIS A 168 -14.93 -8.90 22.43
C HIS A 168 -14.23 -9.59 21.25
N LEU A 169 -13.94 -8.84 20.18
CA LEU A 169 -13.18 -9.36 19.03
C LEU A 169 -11.78 -9.80 19.44
N LEU A 170 -11.04 -8.92 20.13
CA LEU A 170 -9.66 -9.17 20.55
C LEU A 170 -9.57 -10.27 21.62
N ALA A 171 -10.57 -10.38 22.49
CA ALA A 171 -10.67 -11.45 23.49
C ALA A 171 -11.06 -12.80 22.89
N ASN A 172 -11.49 -12.84 21.62
CA ASN A 172 -12.04 -14.03 20.96
C ASN A 172 -13.31 -14.56 21.66
N ASP A 173 -14.17 -13.65 22.09
CA ASP A 173 -15.40 -14.03 22.79
C ASP A 173 -16.34 -14.84 21.87
N PRO A 174 -17.16 -15.75 22.43
CA PRO A 174 -18.03 -16.60 21.66
C PRO A 174 -19.05 -15.80 20.83
N GLY A 175 -18.99 -15.98 19.50
CA GLY A 175 -19.94 -15.45 18.54
C GLY A 175 -20.99 -16.51 18.14
N PRO A 176 -21.57 -16.40 16.94
CA PRO A 176 -22.53 -17.38 16.41
C PRO A 176 -21.98 -18.81 16.47
N HIS A 177 -22.86 -19.75 16.78
CA HIS A 177 -22.55 -21.20 16.90
C HIS A 177 -21.50 -21.53 17.99
N GLY A 178 -21.20 -20.60 18.92
CA GLY A 178 -20.18 -20.77 19.95
C GLY A 178 -18.74 -20.72 19.44
N ILE A 179 -18.53 -20.22 18.23
CA ILE A 179 -17.21 -20.00 17.61
C ILE A 179 -16.76 -18.59 18.03
N GLY A 180 -15.49 -18.45 18.39
CA GLY A 180 -14.95 -17.13 18.76
C GLY A 180 -14.98 -16.12 17.62
N LEU A 181 -15.10 -14.84 17.93
CA LEU A 181 -15.17 -13.78 16.91
C LEU A 181 -13.88 -13.71 16.08
N ARG A 182 -12.73 -13.85 16.72
CA ARG A 182 -11.43 -13.91 16.04
C ARG A 182 -11.31 -15.16 15.15
N ASP A 183 -11.83 -16.31 15.61
CA ASP A 183 -11.88 -17.54 14.81
C ASP A 183 -12.73 -17.35 13.54
N TRP A 184 -13.84 -16.61 13.61
CA TRP A 184 -14.63 -16.21 12.45
C TRP A 184 -13.83 -15.36 11.48
N TYR A 185 -13.14 -14.34 11.99
CA TYR A 185 -12.29 -13.46 11.17
C TYR A 185 -11.17 -14.22 10.47
N ALA A 186 -10.50 -15.13 11.18
CA ALA A 186 -9.47 -15.98 10.61
C ALA A 186 -10.00 -16.92 9.52
N ARG A 187 -11.24 -17.43 9.67
CA ARG A 187 -11.92 -18.26 8.64
C ARG A 187 -12.25 -17.43 7.40
N ALA A 188 -12.73 -16.21 7.58
CA ALA A 188 -13.01 -15.30 6.47
C ALA A 188 -11.73 -15.04 5.65
N TRP A 189 -10.62 -14.73 6.31
CA TRP A 189 -9.33 -14.58 5.65
C TRP A 189 -8.86 -15.87 4.96
N ALA A 190 -9.00 -17.03 5.59
CA ALA A 190 -8.65 -18.30 4.95
C ALA A 190 -9.47 -18.55 3.69
N HIS A 191 -10.74 -18.12 3.65
CA HIS A 191 -11.59 -18.22 2.48
C HIS A 191 -11.08 -17.31 1.35
N VAL A 192 -10.80 -16.02 1.64
CA VAL A 192 -10.22 -15.07 0.67
C VAL A 192 -8.87 -15.56 0.16
N ALA A 193 -7.97 -15.94 1.06
CA ALA A 193 -6.64 -16.42 0.68
C ALA A 193 -6.71 -17.70 -0.18
N SER A 194 -7.62 -18.64 0.14
CA SER A 194 -7.85 -19.82 -0.70
C SER A 194 -8.35 -19.49 -2.10
N TYR A 195 -9.17 -18.44 -2.23
CA TYR A 195 -9.68 -17.96 -3.51
C TYR A 195 -8.57 -17.38 -4.38
N PHE A 196 -7.70 -16.54 -3.81
CA PHE A 196 -6.66 -15.79 -4.54
C PHE A 196 -5.27 -16.45 -4.56
N ARG A 197 -5.04 -17.59 -3.91
CA ARG A 197 -3.72 -18.24 -3.72
C ARG A 197 -2.88 -18.46 -4.98
N ASN A 198 -3.49 -18.46 -6.16
CA ASN A 198 -2.82 -18.67 -7.44
C ASN A 198 -2.85 -17.42 -8.34
N ASP A 199 -3.31 -16.30 -7.83
CA ASP A 199 -3.43 -15.06 -8.60
C ASP A 199 -2.14 -14.22 -8.45
N PRO A 200 -1.30 -14.13 -9.50
CA PRO A 200 -0.04 -13.38 -9.43
C PRO A 200 -0.25 -11.86 -9.35
N GLY A 201 -1.47 -11.37 -9.59
CA GLY A 201 -1.84 -9.96 -9.44
C GLY A 201 -1.95 -9.54 -7.97
N VAL A 202 -2.27 -10.49 -7.08
CA VAL A 202 -2.28 -10.28 -5.64
C VAL A 202 -0.85 -10.34 -5.12
N MET A 203 -0.38 -9.30 -4.44
CA MET A 203 0.92 -9.29 -3.78
C MET A 203 0.87 -9.77 -2.34
N GLY A 204 -0.30 -9.68 -1.72
CA GLY A 204 -0.50 -10.03 -0.33
C GLY A 204 -1.86 -9.62 0.21
N TYR A 205 -2.00 -9.82 1.50
CA TYR A 205 -3.21 -9.59 2.29
C TYR A 205 -2.89 -8.65 3.43
N ASP A 206 -3.55 -7.49 3.50
CA ASP A 206 -3.49 -6.58 4.64
C ASP A 206 -4.54 -7.01 5.66
N VAL A 207 -4.04 -7.56 6.76
CA VAL A 207 -4.84 -8.43 7.61
C VAL A 207 -5.98 -7.71 8.32
N PHE A 208 -5.77 -6.45 8.71
CA PHE A 208 -6.75 -5.69 9.46
C PHE A 208 -6.41 -4.20 9.41
N ASN A 209 -7.21 -3.42 8.68
CA ASN A 209 -7.06 -1.96 8.66
C ASN A 209 -7.25 -1.36 10.05
N GLU A 210 -6.25 -0.62 10.54
CA GLU A 210 -6.30 0.22 11.73
C GLU A 210 -7.00 -0.43 12.95
N PRO A 211 -6.50 -1.58 13.46
CA PRO A 211 -7.12 -2.19 14.63
C PRO A 211 -7.13 -1.21 15.80
N PHE A 212 -8.28 -1.15 16.52
CA PHE A 212 -8.42 -0.28 17.68
C PHE A 212 -8.26 -1.08 18.98
N PRO A 213 -7.57 -0.55 20.02
CA PRO A 213 -7.29 -1.30 21.24
C PRO A 213 -8.51 -1.58 22.15
N GLY A 214 -9.69 -1.05 21.84
CA GLY A 214 -10.87 -1.16 22.69
C GLY A 214 -10.79 -0.27 23.93
N THR A 215 -11.35 -0.75 25.03
CA THR A 215 -11.39 -0.02 26.31
C THR A 215 -10.02 0.49 26.81
N PRO A 216 -8.88 -0.22 26.61
CA PRO A 216 -7.56 0.27 27.03
C PRO A 216 -7.02 1.47 26.25
N TYR A 217 -7.66 1.93 25.19
CA TYR A 217 -7.13 2.91 24.22
C TYR A 217 -6.48 4.15 24.88
N ALA A 218 -7.06 4.64 25.97
CA ALA A 218 -6.56 5.86 26.63
C ALA A 218 -5.13 5.71 27.20
N THR A 219 -4.64 4.49 27.34
CA THR A 219 -3.26 4.18 27.78
C THR A 219 -2.33 3.86 26.63
N CYS A 220 -2.79 3.93 25.37
CA CYS A 220 -2.08 3.47 24.17
C CYS A 220 -1.41 4.59 23.37
N PHE A 221 -1.36 5.80 23.90
CA PHE A 221 -0.78 6.95 23.22
C PHE A 221 0.74 7.10 23.45
N PRO A 222 1.42 7.95 22.63
CA PRO A 222 2.82 8.27 22.85
C PRO A 222 3.08 8.80 24.27
N PRO A 223 4.29 8.59 24.86
CA PRO A 223 5.43 7.92 24.24
C PRO A 223 5.46 6.40 24.45
N LEU A 224 4.56 5.81 25.20
CA LEU A 224 4.65 4.41 25.65
C LEU A 224 3.90 3.41 24.75
N GLY A 225 2.85 3.85 24.04
CA GLY A 225 1.96 2.92 23.33
C GLY A 225 1.26 1.94 24.25
N CYS A 226 0.91 0.76 23.74
CA CYS A 226 0.10 -0.26 24.40
C CYS A 226 0.86 -1.59 24.63
N PRO A 227 1.97 -1.66 25.35
CA PRO A 227 2.82 -2.87 25.40
C PRO A 227 2.06 -4.14 25.83
N LEU A 228 1.13 -4.03 26.79
CA LEU A 228 0.34 -5.18 27.24
C LEU A 228 -0.75 -5.56 26.24
N THR A 229 -1.47 -4.60 25.67
CA THR A 229 -2.54 -4.87 24.71
C THR A 229 -1.96 -5.38 23.39
N ASP A 230 -0.82 -4.83 22.93
CA ASP A 230 -0.10 -5.34 21.77
C ASP A 230 0.27 -6.83 21.96
N THR A 231 0.89 -7.17 23.10
CA THR A 231 1.44 -8.51 23.32
C THR A 231 0.38 -9.55 23.72
N LEU A 232 -0.67 -9.16 24.42
CA LEU A 232 -1.68 -10.09 24.97
C LEU A 232 -2.96 -10.17 24.15
N SER A 233 -3.22 -9.18 23.27
CA SER A 233 -4.45 -9.12 22.47
C SER A 233 -4.17 -9.04 20.97
N LEU A 234 -3.48 -7.99 20.49
CA LEU A 234 -3.26 -7.79 19.05
C LEU A 234 -2.33 -8.85 18.45
N LYS A 235 -1.20 -9.12 19.09
CA LYS A 235 -0.26 -10.13 18.57
C LYS A 235 -0.88 -11.53 18.47
N PRO A 236 -1.57 -12.09 19.48
CA PRO A 236 -2.27 -13.36 19.31
C PRO A 236 -3.35 -13.35 18.24
N PHE A 237 -4.05 -12.21 18.03
CA PHE A 237 -5.01 -12.03 16.94
C PHE A 237 -4.29 -12.14 15.59
N MET A 238 -3.24 -11.35 15.36
CA MET A 238 -2.47 -11.35 14.11
C MET A 238 -1.81 -12.71 13.86
N ASP A 239 -1.21 -13.32 14.89
CA ASP A 239 -0.60 -14.66 14.79
C ASP A 239 -1.59 -15.74 14.33
N GLU A 240 -2.84 -15.66 14.76
CA GLU A 240 -3.88 -16.62 14.38
C GLU A 240 -4.33 -16.41 12.94
N VAL A 241 -4.62 -15.17 12.56
CA VAL A 241 -5.08 -14.84 11.20
C VAL A 241 -4.00 -15.14 10.16
N VAL A 242 -2.74 -14.75 10.43
CA VAL A 242 -1.60 -15.04 9.54
C VAL A 242 -1.43 -16.55 9.36
N ARG A 243 -1.53 -17.35 10.43
CA ARG A 243 -1.48 -18.82 10.31
C ARG A 243 -2.64 -19.39 9.52
N ALA A 244 -3.84 -18.82 9.65
CA ALA A 244 -5.01 -19.26 8.89
C ALA A 244 -4.83 -18.97 7.39
N ILE A 245 -4.30 -17.82 7.03
CA ILE A 245 -3.91 -17.45 5.66
C ILE A 245 -2.86 -18.43 5.13
N HIS A 246 -1.70 -18.54 5.80
CA HIS A 246 -0.58 -19.34 5.30
C HIS A 246 -0.86 -20.86 5.25
N LYS A 247 -1.85 -21.33 5.99
CA LYS A 247 -2.31 -22.72 5.89
C LYS A 247 -2.90 -23.06 4.51
N VAL A 248 -3.50 -22.09 3.83
CA VAL A 248 -4.17 -22.26 2.52
C VAL A 248 -3.40 -21.59 1.39
N ASP A 249 -2.61 -20.57 1.71
CA ASP A 249 -1.79 -19.81 0.78
C ASP A 249 -0.41 -19.46 1.42
N PRO A 250 0.57 -20.35 1.28
CA PRO A 250 1.90 -20.13 1.88
C PRO A 250 2.79 -19.17 1.08
N HIS A 251 2.32 -18.59 -0.01
CA HIS A 251 3.12 -17.84 -0.96
C HIS A 251 2.94 -16.33 -0.88
N HIS A 252 1.70 -15.85 -0.73
CA HIS A 252 1.42 -14.42 -0.61
C HIS A 252 1.81 -13.90 0.78
N ILE A 253 2.20 -12.63 0.82
CA ILE A 253 2.64 -11.97 2.05
C ILE A 253 1.41 -11.56 2.87
N ALA A 254 1.40 -11.88 4.16
CA ALA A 254 0.41 -11.33 5.08
C ALA A 254 0.98 -10.07 5.73
N PHE A 255 0.42 -8.90 5.43
CA PHE A 255 0.78 -7.65 6.06
C PHE A 255 -0.03 -7.47 7.34
N VAL A 256 0.63 -7.08 8.41
CA VAL A 256 -0.01 -6.83 9.71
C VAL A 256 0.15 -5.37 10.09
N GLU A 257 -0.89 -4.81 10.68
CA GLU A 257 -0.88 -3.44 11.17
C GLU A 257 -0.79 -3.38 12.70
N PRO A 258 -0.15 -2.33 13.25
CA PRO A 258 -0.25 -2.01 14.66
C PRO A 258 -1.65 -1.46 15.01
N PHE A 259 -1.90 -1.15 16.29
CA PHE A 259 -3.08 -0.36 16.64
C PHE A 259 -3.03 1.04 16.01
N VAL A 260 -4.17 1.58 15.63
CA VAL A 260 -4.34 2.92 15.02
C VAL A 260 -3.62 4.05 15.78
N THR A 261 -3.33 3.87 17.06
CA THR A 261 -2.53 4.84 17.83
C THR A 261 -1.09 4.96 17.36
N PHE A 262 -0.59 3.98 16.59
CA PHE A 262 0.72 4.05 15.94
C PHE A 262 0.78 5.17 14.91
N ASP A 263 -0.32 5.45 14.22
CA ASP A 263 -0.44 6.48 13.19
C ASP A 263 -0.20 7.87 13.77
N TYR A 264 -0.40 7.99 15.08
CA TYR A 264 -0.14 9.17 15.89
C TYR A 264 1.12 9.03 16.76
N SER A 265 2.12 8.37 16.22
CA SER A 265 3.47 8.20 16.80
C SER A 265 3.60 7.32 18.05
N ALA A 266 2.57 6.55 18.44
CA ALA A 266 2.73 5.54 19.49
C ALA A 266 3.62 4.38 18.98
N PRO A 267 4.55 3.85 19.78
CA PRO A 267 5.29 2.65 19.40
C PRO A 267 4.41 1.41 19.45
N THR A 268 4.76 0.38 18.66
CA THR A 268 4.16 -0.95 18.75
C THR A 268 5.14 -1.96 19.39
N TYR A 269 4.58 -3.00 19.97
CA TYR A 269 5.31 -4.12 20.59
C TYR A 269 4.93 -5.47 19.96
N LEU A 270 4.42 -5.44 18.72
CA LEU A 270 4.08 -6.65 17.98
C LEU A 270 5.27 -7.58 17.80
N GLY A 271 6.46 -7.01 17.51
CA GLY A 271 7.62 -7.82 17.14
C GLY A 271 7.31 -8.72 15.95
N ARG A 272 7.94 -9.89 15.85
CA ARG A 272 7.63 -10.83 14.77
C ARG A 272 6.27 -11.50 14.99
N VAL A 273 5.45 -11.49 13.92
CA VAL A 273 4.12 -12.09 13.89
C VAL A 273 4.11 -13.32 12.98
N GLY A 274 3.42 -14.37 13.42
CA GLY A 274 3.21 -15.58 12.62
C GLY A 274 4.48 -16.28 12.16
N ASP A 275 4.35 -17.02 11.06
CA ASP A 275 5.42 -17.68 10.33
C ASP A 275 5.25 -17.40 8.81
N GLY A 276 6.30 -17.68 8.02
CA GLY A 276 6.26 -17.47 6.58
C GLY A 276 6.55 -16.03 6.15
N ALA A 277 5.90 -15.62 5.07
CA ALA A 277 6.07 -14.31 4.44
C ALA A 277 5.16 -13.28 5.13
N VAL A 278 5.74 -12.42 5.97
CA VAL A 278 5.00 -11.37 6.69
C VAL A 278 5.55 -10.00 6.32
N GLY A 279 4.66 -9.03 6.16
CA GLY A 279 4.95 -7.61 6.02
C GLY A 279 4.38 -6.81 7.19
N PHE A 280 4.85 -5.60 7.35
CA PHE A 280 4.37 -4.63 8.33
C PHE A 280 3.84 -3.41 7.59
N SER A 281 2.54 -3.20 7.60
CA SER A 281 1.88 -2.02 7.07
C SER A 281 1.59 -1.01 8.19
N PHE A 282 1.65 0.28 7.83
CA PHE A 282 1.40 1.35 8.79
C PHE A 282 1.00 2.64 8.08
N HIS A 283 0.34 3.53 8.81
CA HIS A 283 -0.22 4.78 8.32
C HIS A 283 0.39 5.97 9.08
N PRO A 284 1.18 6.83 8.45
CA PRO A 284 1.62 8.09 9.05
C PRO A 284 0.58 9.20 8.79
N TYR A 285 -0.11 9.63 9.83
CA TYR A 285 -0.99 10.79 9.82
C TYR A 285 -0.60 11.76 10.93
N CYS A 286 -0.46 13.05 10.62
CA CYS A 286 -0.16 14.03 11.64
C CYS A 286 -1.39 14.37 12.47
N LEU A 287 -1.38 14.06 13.76
CA LEU A 287 -2.48 14.36 14.68
C LEU A 287 -2.83 15.86 14.72
N ALA A 288 -1.83 16.73 14.59
CA ALA A 288 -2.04 18.18 14.56
C ALA A 288 -2.74 18.65 13.27
N ALA A 289 -2.74 17.81 12.23
CA ALA A 289 -3.34 18.09 10.93
C ALA A 289 -4.74 17.50 10.77
N LEU A 290 -5.27 16.75 11.72
CA LEU A 290 -6.60 16.18 11.63
C LEU A 290 -7.64 17.25 11.32
N ASN A 291 -8.12 17.27 10.06
CA ASN A 291 -9.10 18.21 9.52
C ASN A 291 -8.66 19.70 9.48
N LEU A 292 -7.37 19.99 9.60
CA LEU A 292 -6.83 21.35 9.49
C LEU A 292 -5.71 21.37 8.44
N PRO A 293 -5.69 22.36 7.53
CA PRO A 293 -4.55 22.52 6.64
C PRO A 293 -3.29 22.84 7.48
N VAL A 294 -2.25 22.02 7.30
CA VAL A 294 -0.95 22.25 7.90
C VAL A 294 -0.20 23.27 7.04
N PRO A 295 0.25 24.40 7.59
CA PRO A 295 1.06 25.35 6.82
C PRO A 295 2.32 24.69 6.26
N ASP A 296 2.72 25.02 5.03
CA ASP A 296 3.92 24.49 4.36
C ASP A 296 5.21 24.66 5.16
N THR A 297 5.21 25.61 6.09
CA THR A 297 6.34 25.93 6.95
C THR A 297 5.86 26.32 8.34
N GLY A 298 6.76 26.31 9.31
CA GLY A 298 6.49 26.78 10.65
C GLY A 298 6.38 25.66 11.69
N PRO A 299 5.97 25.99 12.93
CA PRO A 299 6.03 25.05 14.05
C PRO A 299 5.16 23.81 13.88
N VAL A 300 3.99 23.94 13.26
CA VAL A 300 3.06 22.78 13.05
C VAL A 300 3.66 21.83 12.03
N ARG A 301 4.14 22.32 10.89
CA ARG A 301 4.83 21.49 9.89
C ARG A 301 6.06 20.80 10.50
N THR A 302 6.89 21.55 11.23
CA THR A 302 8.05 20.97 11.91
C THR A 302 7.64 19.90 12.92
N PHE A 303 6.53 20.09 13.63
CA PHE A 303 6.01 19.07 14.53
C PHE A 303 5.59 17.80 13.79
N CYS A 304 4.80 17.91 12.69
CA CYS A 304 4.42 16.77 11.86
C CYS A 304 5.66 16.04 11.33
N ASP A 305 6.56 16.74 10.67
CA ASP A 305 7.74 16.14 10.02
C ASP A 305 8.70 15.46 11.02
N THR A 306 8.74 15.87 12.28
CA THR A 306 9.79 15.44 13.23
C THR A 306 9.25 14.69 14.46
N ALA A 307 8.24 15.24 15.08
CA ALA A 307 7.74 14.73 16.37
C ALA A 307 6.54 13.80 16.23
N ASP A 308 5.90 13.80 15.08
CA ASP A 308 4.75 12.94 14.79
C ASP A 308 5.12 11.94 13.66
N GLU A 309 4.94 12.26 12.41
CA GLU A 309 5.21 11.35 11.27
C GLU A 309 6.65 10.84 11.24
N GLY A 310 7.64 11.73 11.49
CA GLY A 310 9.04 11.31 11.63
C GLY A 310 9.25 10.26 12.71
N ARG A 311 8.45 10.30 13.79
CA ARG A 311 8.47 9.27 14.83
C ARG A 311 7.75 8.00 14.38
N VAL A 312 6.65 8.10 13.63
CA VAL A 312 5.99 6.93 13.03
C VAL A 312 6.98 6.15 12.17
N PHE A 313 7.72 6.81 11.27
CA PHE A 313 8.76 6.18 10.47
C PHE A 313 9.88 5.55 11.33
N ALA A 314 10.31 6.24 12.39
CA ALA A 314 11.31 5.70 13.30
C ALA A 314 10.80 4.45 14.05
N ASN A 315 9.55 4.44 14.48
CA ASN A 315 8.88 3.29 15.09
C ASN A 315 8.76 2.12 14.10
N ALA A 316 8.43 2.41 12.83
CA ALA A 316 8.34 1.40 11.77
C ALA A 316 9.71 0.76 11.46
N GLU A 317 10.79 1.55 11.42
CA GLU A 317 12.16 1.02 11.30
C GLU A 317 12.54 0.18 12.53
N GLN A 318 12.11 0.55 13.72
CA GLN A 318 12.34 -0.23 14.94
C GLN A 318 11.59 -1.56 14.90
N GLN A 319 10.31 -1.56 14.47
CA GLN A 319 9.52 -2.78 14.28
C GLN A 319 10.17 -3.67 13.22
N GLN A 320 10.56 -3.10 12.08
CA GLN A 320 11.24 -3.83 11.00
C GLN A 320 12.55 -4.47 11.47
N ALA A 321 13.34 -3.75 12.26
CA ALA A 321 14.60 -4.29 12.81
C ALA A 321 14.34 -5.44 13.81
N ALA A 322 13.24 -5.41 14.55
CA ALA A 322 12.86 -6.44 15.50
C ALA A 322 12.26 -7.69 14.82
N SER A 323 11.48 -7.50 13.76
CA SER A 323 10.70 -8.56 13.11
C SER A 323 11.35 -9.13 11.84
N GLY A 324 12.10 -8.31 11.11
CA GLY A 324 12.64 -8.63 9.78
C GLY A 324 11.60 -8.56 8.65
N GLU A 325 10.40 -8.06 8.92
CA GLU A 325 9.27 -7.95 8.00
C GLU A 325 9.49 -6.86 6.94
N VAL A 326 8.71 -6.92 5.84
CA VAL A 326 8.72 -5.88 4.80
C VAL A 326 7.92 -4.68 5.30
N PRO A 327 8.50 -3.48 5.47
CA PRO A 327 7.74 -2.30 5.83
C PRO A 327 7.07 -1.68 4.58
N LEU A 328 5.81 -1.26 4.73
CA LEU A 328 5.02 -0.59 3.68
C LEU A 328 4.21 0.54 4.32
N VAL A 329 4.32 1.75 3.78
CA VAL A 329 3.37 2.82 4.06
C VAL A 329 2.10 2.50 3.27
N SER A 330 1.17 1.77 3.89
CA SER A 330 -0.02 1.26 3.20
C SER A 330 -1.13 2.30 3.05
N GLU A 331 -1.03 3.39 3.84
CA GLU A 331 -1.95 4.51 3.74
C GLU A 331 -1.29 5.80 4.23
N PHE A 332 -1.59 6.93 3.62
CA PHE A 332 -1.22 8.28 4.06
C PHE A 332 -1.94 9.33 3.21
N GLY A 333 -2.02 10.53 3.69
CA GLY A 333 -2.49 11.68 2.93
C GLY A 333 -3.88 12.12 3.36
N ALA A 334 -4.95 11.64 2.75
CA ALA A 334 -6.33 12.12 2.96
C ALA A 334 -6.42 13.67 2.85
N THR A 335 -5.62 14.29 1.99
CA THR A 335 -5.46 15.74 1.89
C THR A 335 -5.12 16.20 0.47
N SER A 336 -5.39 17.47 0.18
CA SER A 336 -4.86 18.18 -0.98
C SER A 336 -3.65 19.06 -0.66
N ASP A 337 -3.09 18.96 0.54
CA ASP A 337 -1.86 19.64 0.94
C ASP A 337 -0.63 18.96 0.33
N THR A 338 -0.11 19.53 -0.75
CA THR A 338 1.03 18.97 -1.49
C THR A 338 2.34 19.01 -0.71
N ALA A 339 2.49 19.88 0.29
CA ALA A 339 3.67 19.90 1.16
C ALA A 339 3.66 18.68 2.09
N GLU A 340 2.49 18.30 2.61
CA GLU A 340 2.28 17.08 3.38
C GLU A 340 2.63 15.85 2.56
N LEU A 341 2.02 15.71 1.37
CA LEU A 341 2.29 14.57 0.47
C LEU A 341 3.78 14.44 0.14
N ASN A 342 4.45 15.56 -0.18
CA ASN A 342 5.89 15.59 -0.43
C ASN A 342 6.72 15.23 0.81
N SER A 343 6.28 15.57 2.00
CA SER A 343 6.99 15.24 3.24
C SER A 343 6.98 13.73 3.48
N ILE A 344 5.81 13.11 3.43
CA ILE A 344 5.65 11.67 3.63
C ILE A 344 6.40 10.86 2.56
N THR A 345 6.25 11.19 1.28
CA THR A 345 6.94 10.46 0.20
C THR A 345 8.46 10.54 0.33
N ARG A 346 9.02 11.70 0.73
CA ARG A 346 10.46 11.83 1.00
C ARG A 346 10.90 11.01 2.22
N MET A 347 10.07 10.94 3.28
CA MET A 347 10.38 10.09 4.43
C MET A 347 10.34 8.61 4.04
N ALA A 348 9.38 8.18 3.21
CA ALA A 348 9.33 6.82 2.68
C ALA A 348 10.58 6.48 1.86
N ASP A 349 10.99 7.36 0.94
CA ASP A 349 12.22 7.19 0.13
C ASP A 349 13.47 7.11 1.04
N ALA A 350 13.61 8.01 2.02
CA ALA A 350 14.74 8.03 2.95
C ALA A 350 14.83 6.73 3.77
N ASN A 351 13.70 6.14 4.12
CA ASN A 351 13.58 4.87 4.83
C ASN A 351 13.51 3.66 3.89
N ARG A 352 13.57 3.87 2.57
CA ARG A 352 13.55 2.82 1.52
C ARG A 352 12.29 1.96 1.58
N MET A 353 11.14 2.60 1.70
CA MET A 353 9.81 2.00 1.76
C MET A 353 8.99 2.37 0.54
N GLY A 354 8.14 1.46 0.06
CA GLY A 354 7.06 1.77 -0.85
C GLY A 354 5.90 2.44 -0.11
N TRP A 355 4.96 3.00 -0.89
CA TRP A 355 3.82 3.71 -0.31
C TRP A 355 2.55 3.62 -1.19
N LEU A 356 1.38 3.73 -0.54
CA LEU A 356 0.06 3.77 -1.16
C LEU A 356 -0.75 4.92 -0.55
N ASN A 357 -1.11 5.91 -1.37
CA ASN A 357 -1.76 7.14 -0.91
C ASN A 357 -3.27 6.93 -0.69
N TRP A 358 -3.85 7.55 0.33
CA TRP A 358 -5.28 7.69 0.52
C TRP A 358 -5.75 9.02 -0.09
N ALA A 359 -6.56 9.04 -1.21
CA ALA A 359 -7.03 7.86 -1.92
C ALA A 359 -7.14 8.16 -3.43
N TYR A 360 -7.40 7.14 -4.23
CA TYR A 360 -7.68 7.33 -5.66
C TYR A 360 -8.94 8.19 -5.87
N CYS A 361 -9.99 7.92 -5.10
CA CYS A 361 -11.25 8.66 -5.12
C CYS A 361 -11.89 8.69 -3.74
N GLU A 362 -12.73 9.65 -3.47
CA GLU A 362 -13.63 9.64 -2.31
C GLU A 362 -14.59 8.44 -2.38
N CYS A 363 -15.12 8.12 -3.55
CA CYS A 363 -15.97 6.95 -3.84
C CYS A 363 -17.14 6.76 -2.87
N GLY A 364 -17.65 7.86 -2.29
CA GLY A 364 -18.74 7.85 -1.31
C GLY A 364 -18.31 7.42 0.09
N ASP A 365 -17.05 7.61 0.44
CA ASP A 365 -16.49 7.27 1.76
C ASP A 365 -17.19 8.05 2.89
N PRO A 366 -17.88 7.36 3.84
CA PRO A 366 -18.55 8.02 4.95
C PRO A 366 -17.59 8.50 6.04
N THR A 367 -16.33 8.06 6.01
CA THR A 367 -15.30 8.35 7.01
C THR A 367 -14.14 9.17 6.44
N GLY A 368 -14.18 9.49 5.13
CA GLY A 368 -13.13 10.20 4.42
C GLY A 368 -13.12 11.72 4.61
N ALA A 369 -12.11 12.34 4.03
CA ALA A 369 -11.93 13.80 3.99
C ALA A 369 -12.65 14.48 2.80
N GLY A 370 -13.55 13.78 2.13
CA GLY A 370 -14.26 14.26 0.95
C GLY A 370 -13.31 14.46 -0.24
N SER A 371 -13.64 15.41 -1.11
CA SER A 371 -12.86 15.64 -2.34
C SER A 371 -11.39 16.04 -2.11
N ALA A 372 -11.00 16.40 -0.89
CA ALA A 372 -9.62 16.75 -0.57
C ALA A 372 -8.67 15.54 -0.64
N GLU A 373 -9.17 14.34 -0.39
CA GLU A 373 -8.38 13.11 -0.44
C GLU A 373 -8.21 12.55 -1.86
N SER A 374 -9.12 12.93 -2.79
CA SER A 374 -9.23 12.30 -4.10
C SER A 374 -8.11 12.70 -5.06
N LEU A 375 -7.51 11.71 -5.74
CA LEU A 375 -6.74 11.94 -6.96
C LEU A 375 -7.68 12.20 -8.16
N VAL A 376 -8.76 11.42 -8.26
CA VAL A 376 -9.81 11.56 -9.27
C VAL A 376 -11.14 11.90 -8.59
N TYR A 377 -11.75 13.02 -8.98
CA TYR A 377 -12.93 13.54 -8.30
C TYR A 377 -14.23 12.76 -8.60
N ASP A 378 -14.34 12.22 -9.80
CA ASP A 378 -15.54 11.48 -10.26
C ASP A 378 -15.11 10.29 -11.13
N VAL A 379 -15.12 9.11 -10.55
CA VAL A 379 -14.71 7.85 -11.21
C VAL A 379 -15.68 7.37 -12.30
N HIS A 380 -16.87 8.01 -12.43
CA HIS A 380 -17.76 7.77 -13.57
C HIS A 380 -17.37 8.58 -14.82
N LYS A 381 -16.28 9.35 -14.74
CA LYS A 381 -15.73 10.16 -15.84
C LYS A 381 -14.28 9.81 -16.05
N ALA A 382 -13.83 9.89 -17.30
CA ALA A 382 -12.43 9.69 -17.61
C ALA A 382 -11.50 10.54 -16.70
N PRO A 383 -10.39 10.00 -16.21
CA PRO A 383 -9.44 10.69 -15.32
C PRO A 383 -8.56 11.67 -16.11
N VAL A 384 -9.18 12.74 -16.62
CA VAL A 384 -8.52 13.77 -17.45
C VAL A 384 -8.96 15.18 -17.08
N GLY A 385 -8.08 16.15 -17.28
CA GLY A 385 -8.37 17.58 -17.13
C GLY A 385 -8.86 17.94 -15.73
N ALA A 386 -10.01 18.60 -15.64
CA ALA A 386 -10.59 19.07 -14.36
C ALA A 386 -11.10 17.94 -13.45
N ASN A 387 -11.14 16.68 -13.94
CA ASN A 387 -11.51 15.52 -13.12
C ASN A 387 -10.33 14.96 -12.33
N VAL A 388 -9.12 15.48 -12.53
CA VAL A 388 -7.90 15.06 -11.82
C VAL A 388 -7.44 16.17 -10.88
N ASN A 389 -7.12 15.82 -9.63
CA ASN A 389 -6.41 16.69 -8.71
C ASN A 389 -4.96 16.82 -9.15
N MET A 390 -4.69 17.80 -9.99
CA MET A 390 -3.35 18.04 -10.56
C MET A 390 -2.31 18.45 -9.51
N GLY A 391 -2.74 18.95 -8.35
CA GLY A 391 -1.86 19.23 -7.21
C GLY A 391 -1.32 17.92 -6.64
N ASN A 392 -2.22 17.02 -6.25
CA ASN A 392 -1.87 15.69 -5.72
C ASN A 392 -1.09 14.88 -6.76
N LEU A 393 -1.55 14.87 -8.02
CA LEU A 393 -0.83 14.15 -9.07
C LEU A 393 0.62 14.60 -9.19
N ARG A 394 0.90 15.90 -9.19
CA ARG A 394 2.28 16.42 -9.27
C ARG A 394 3.12 16.12 -8.03
N ALA A 395 2.50 16.04 -6.87
CA ALA A 395 3.21 15.67 -5.64
C ALA A 395 3.58 14.18 -5.59
N LEU A 396 2.76 13.32 -6.22
CA LEU A 396 2.86 11.86 -6.12
C LEU A 396 3.48 11.19 -7.38
N ASP A 397 3.27 11.76 -8.58
CA ASP A 397 3.91 11.31 -9.81
C ASP A 397 5.35 11.86 -9.88
N VAL A 398 6.26 11.16 -9.21
CA VAL A 398 7.67 11.55 -9.06
C VAL A 398 8.58 10.41 -9.51
N PRO A 399 9.83 10.71 -9.93
CA PRO A 399 10.78 9.66 -10.28
C PRO A 399 11.07 8.71 -9.12
N TYR A 400 11.03 7.41 -9.39
CA TYR A 400 11.39 6.38 -8.42
C TYR A 400 11.84 5.07 -9.07
N PRO A 401 12.57 4.19 -8.37
CA PRO A 401 13.04 2.92 -8.91
C PRO A 401 11.96 1.84 -8.79
N MET A 402 11.13 1.65 -9.82
CA MET A 402 10.05 0.65 -9.82
C MET A 402 10.57 -0.77 -9.57
N VAL A 403 11.67 -1.14 -10.25
CA VAL A 403 12.30 -2.46 -10.15
C VAL A 403 13.81 -2.30 -10.17
N VAL A 404 14.49 -2.86 -9.17
CA VAL A 404 15.94 -2.75 -9.03
C VAL A 404 16.63 -4.11 -9.18
N ALA A 405 17.51 -4.22 -10.16
CA ALA A 405 18.35 -5.41 -10.39
C ALA A 405 19.50 -5.48 -9.37
N GLY A 406 19.17 -5.58 -8.10
CA GLY A 406 20.08 -5.56 -6.99
C GLY A 406 19.40 -5.19 -5.68
N THR A 407 20.17 -4.67 -4.72
CA THR A 407 19.65 -4.17 -3.45
C THR A 407 19.77 -2.65 -3.40
N PRO A 408 18.66 -1.91 -3.34
CA PRO A 408 18.67 -0.46 -3.18
C PRO A 408 19.43 -0.05 -1.91
N GLN A 409 20.26 0.97 -2.01
CA GLN A 409 20.99 1.58 -0.91
C GLN A 409 20.41 2.95 -0.55
N SER A 410 20.07 3.75 -1.56
CA SER A 410 19.39 5.03 -1.41
C SER A 410 18.71 5.44 -2.71
N TRP A 411 17.59 6.13 -2.61
CA TRP A 411 16.98 6.91 -3.69
C TRP A 411 16.23 8.09 -3.10
N GLY A 412 15.86 9.03 -3.94
CA GLY A 412 14.99 10.13 -3.57
C GLY A 412 14.88 11.17 -4.65
N PHE A 413 13.77 11.88 -4.64
CA PHE A 413 13.47 13.00 -5.50
C PHE A 413 13.36 14.30 -4.67
N ASP A 414 14.02 15.34 -5.14
CA ASP A 414 13.90 16.69 -4.54
C ASP A 414 12.95 17.55 -5.41
N PRO A 415 11.73 17.84 -4.93
CA PRO A 415 10.75 18.61 -5.70
C PRO A 415 11.16 20.07 -5.93
N THR A 416 12.14 20.60 -5.18
CA THR A 416 12.64 21.98 -5.36
C THR A 416 13.61 22.07 -6.52
N THR A 417 14.55 21.14 -6.61
CA THR A 417 15.58 21.10 -7.65
C THR A 417 15.23 20.18 -8.81
N LEU A 418 14.17 19.39 -8.67
CA LEU A 418 13.75 18.33 -9.58
C LEU A 418 14.88 17.31 -9.85
N ALA A 419 15.76 17.14 -8.88
CA ALA A 419 16.85 16.17 -8.98
C ALA A 419 16.43 14.84 -8.36
N PHE A 420 16.68 13.76 -9.11
CA PHE A 420 16.49 12.41 -8.62
C PHE A 420 17.85 11.70 -8.52
N HIS A 421 18.01 10.88 -7.50
CA HIS A 421 19.16 9.99 -7.35
C HIS A 421 18.75 8.57 -6.99
N LEU A 422 19.54 7.60 -7.43
CA LEU A 422 19.41 6.20 -7.06
C LEU A 422 20.80 5.58 -6.92
N THR A 423 21.05 4.86 -5.83
CA THR A 423 22.23 4.02 -5.65
C THR A 423 21.80 2.61 -5.23
N TYR A 424 22.36 1.59 -5.88
CA TYR A 424 22.09 0.20 -5.53
C TYR A 424 23.29 -0.72 -5.73
N SER A 425 23.37 -1.78 -4.92
CA SER A 425 24.28 -2.90 -5.13
C SER A 425 23.75 -3.81 -6.24
N THR A 426 24.62 -4.36 -7.11
CA THR A 426 24.25 -5.34 -8.15
C THR A 426 23.99 -6.76 -7.59
N THR A 427 24.12 -6.95 -6.28
CA THR A 427 23.77 -8.17 -5.56
C THR A 427 22.33 -8.03 -5.01
N SER A 428 21.50 -9.03 -5.26
CA SER A 428 20.14 -9.08 -4.73
C SER A 428 20.12 -9.25 -3.21
N PRO A 429 18.99 -8.97 -2.53
CA PRO A 429 18.83 -9.27 -1.10
C PRO A 429 19.07 -10.75 -0.75
N THR A 430 18.89 -11.66 -1.72
CA THR A 430 19.18 -13.11 -1.56
C THR A 430 20.64 -13.48 -1.77
N GLY A 431 21.54 -12.51 -1.99
CA GLY A 431 22.97 -12.74 -2.21
C GLY A 431 23.35 -13.12 -3.67
N ARG A 432 22.39 -13.14 -4.61
CA ARG A 432 22.65 -13.47 -6.03
C ARG A 432 23.10 -12.25 -6.81
N SER A 433 24.07 -12.40 -7.72
CA SER A 433 24.42 -11.35 -8.66
C SER A 433 23.33 -11.19 -9.73
N LEU A 434 22.85 -9.97 -9.92
CA LEU A 434 21.83 -9.60 -10.92
C LEU A 434 22.42 -8.73 -12.06
N ALA A 435 23.73 -8.83 -12.32
CA ALA A 435 24.44 -7.98 -13.30
C ALA A 435 23.89 -7.97 -14.74
N ARG A 436 23.02 -8.93 -15.11
CA ARG A 436 22.35 -8.96 -16.42
C ARG A 436 20.88 -8.59 -16.39
N ALA A 437 20.28 -8.51 -15.22
CA ALA A 437 18.90 -8.11 -15.07
C ALA A 437 18.75 -6.60 -15.29
N LEU A 438 17.53 -6.18 -15.52
CA LEU A 438 17.21 -4.78 -15.83
C LEU A 438 16.67 -4.08 -14.59
N THR A 439 17.17 -2.89 -14.32
CA THR A 439 16.57 -1.92 -13.39
C THR A 439 15.64 -1.04 -14.19
N ILE A 440 14.43 -0.81 -13.69
CA ILE A 440 13.37 -0.01 -14.31
C ILE A 440 13.11 1.17 -13.39
N VAL A 441 13.19 2.37 -13.92
CA VAL A 441 12.96 3.63 -13.21
C VAL A 441 11.82 4.37 -13.89
N HIS A 442 10.81 4.75 -13.13
CA HIS A 442 9.81 5.74 -13.56
C HIS A 442 10.45 7.13 -13.52
N VAL A 443 10.24 7.94 -14.56
CA VAL A 443 10.90 9.25 -14.66
C VAL A 443 9.94 10.42 -14.55
N ALA A 444 8.65 10.20 -14.55
CA ALA A 444 7.61 11.21 -14.38
C ALA A 444 7.78 12.43 -15.31
N SER A 445 7.33 12.35 -16.56
CA SER A 445 7.41 13.46 -17.54
C SER A 445 6.76 14.75 -17.03
N LEU A 446 5.82 14.62 -16.11
CA LEU A 446 5.15 15.74 -15.43
C LEU A 446 6.14 16.64 -14.66
N GLN A 447 7.24 16.07 -14.17
CA GLN A 447 8.31 16.79 -13.47
C GLN A 447 9.33 17.42 -14.47
N TYR A 448 9.41 16.89 -15.70
CA TYR A 448 10.41 17.27 -16.68
C TYR A 448 9.79 17.70 -18.03
N PRO A 449 8.94 18.75 -18.06
CA PRO A 449 8.21 19.14 -19.28
C PRO A 449 9.14 19.57 -20.45
N HIS A 450 10.41 19.91 -20.16
CA HIS A 450 11.42 20.23 -21.16
C HIS A 450 12.48 19.13 -21.33
N GLY A 451 12.20 17.94 -20.79
CA GLY A 451 13.11 16.81 -20.78
C GLY A 451 14.15 16.89 -19.65
N TYR A 452 14.95 15.85 -19.55
CA TYR A 452 15.91 15.66 -18.46
C TYR A 452 17.28 15.22 -18.98
N ARG A 453 18.27 15.24 -18.11
CA ARG A 453 19.63 14.70 -18.34
C ARG A 453 19.83 13.52 -17.40
N VAL A 454 20.46 12.46 -17.93
CA VAL A 454 20.80 11.24 -17.19
C VAL A 454 22.30 11.16 -16.98
N GLY A 455 22.73 11.02 -15.72
CA GLY A 455 24.09 10.63 -15.36
C GLY A 455 24.06 9.22 -14.78
N VAL A 456 24.84 8.28 -15.32
CA VAL A 456 24.89 6.90 -14.82
C VAL A 456 26.32 6.42 -14.70
N THR A 457 26.62 5.72 -13.59
CA THR A 457 27.90 5.03 -13.36
C THR A 457 27.63 3.58 -12.95
N GLY A 458 28.44 2.65 -13.42
CA GLY A 458 28.27 1.22 -13.13
C GLY A 458 27.15 0.53 -13.93
N ALA A 459 26.45 1.26 -14.80
CA ALA A 459 25.42 0.73 -15.70
C ALA A 459 25.42 1.49 -17.04
N ARG A 460 24.64 1.01 -18.00
CA ARG A 460 24.30 1.71 -19.23
C ARG A 460 22.79 1.86 -19.36
N VAL A 461 22.37 2.92 -19.99
CA VAL A 461 20.97 3.08 -20.43
C VAL A 461 20.73 2.11 -21.59
N VAL A 462 19.68 1.29 -21.48
CA VAL A 462 19.26 0.31 -22.49
C VAL A 462 18.09 0.84 -23.30
N SER A 463 17.16 1.52 -22.62
CA SER A 463 15.98 2.12 -23.22
C SER A 463 15.58 3.36 -22.42
N GLU A 464 15.05 4.34 -23.14
CA GLU A 464 14.40 5.54 -22.61
C GLU A 464 13.15 5.75 -23.46
N THR A 465 11.98 5.45 -22.92
CA THR A 465 10.72 5.46 -23.67
C THR A 465 9.58 5.95 -22.78
N GLY A 466 8.98 7.07 -23.15
CA GLY A 466 7.97 7.73 -22.31
C GLY A 466 8.54 8.02 -20.92
N ASP A 467 7.83 7.65 -19.89
CA ASP A 467 8.23 7.84 -18.50
C ASP A 467 9.04 6.67 -17.92
N THR A 468 9.63 5.84 -18.78
CA THR A 468 10.40 4.66 -18.37
C THR A 468 11.85 4.75 -18.82
N LEU A 469 12.77 4.69 -17.84
CA LEU A 469 14.21 4.56 -18.05
C LEU A 469 14.66 3.15 -17.63
N VAL A 470 15.32 2.43 -18.55
CA VAL A 470 15.80 1.07 -18.30
C VAL A 470 17.32 1.05 -18.28
N LEU A 471 17.87 0.50 -17.18
CA LEU A 471 19.30 0.36 -16.98
C LEU A 471 19.71 -1.11 -16.98
N GLN A 472 20.92 -1.38 -17.45
CA GLN A 472 21.60 -2.67 -17.29
C GLN A 472 22.97 -2.44 -16.66
N SER A 473 23.25 -3.14 -15.58
CA SER A 473 24.53 -3.05 -14.87
C SER A 473 25.70 -3.43 -15.78
N ALA A 474 26.79 -2.68 -15.71
CA ALA A 474 28.02 -3.00 -16.43
C ALA A 474 28.67 -4.27 -15.88
N ARG A 475 29.40 -4.98 -16.73
CA ARG A 475 30.12 -6.20 -16.29
C ARG A 475 31.14 -5.88 -15.21
N GLY A 476 31.02 -6.55 -14.08
CA GLY A 476 31.95 -6.39 -12.93
C GLY A 476 31.61 -5.18 -12.03
N ALA A 477 30.58 -4.41 -12.32
CA ALA A 477 30.13 -3.38 -11.40
C ALA A 477 29.51 -4.01 -10.15
N SER A 478 29.93 -3.57 -8.98
CA SER A 478 29.35 -3.94 -7.69
C SER A 478 28.27 -2.96 -7.23
N THR A 479 28.33 -1.73 -7.74
CA THR A 479 27.43 -0.62 -7.41
C THR A 479 27.04 0.13 -8.68
N VAL A 480 25.81 0.59 -8.74
CA VAL A 480 25.29 1.48 -9.77
C VAL A 480 24.81 2.77 -9.11
N THR A 481 25.13 3.90 -9.71
CA THR A 481 24.55 5.20 -9.35
C THR A 481 23.87 5.82 -10.57
N LEU A 482 22.69 6.40 -10.35
CA LEU A 482 21.91 7.14 -11.33
C LEU A 482 21.60 8.52 -10.77
N THR A 483 21.70 9.54 -11.62
CA THR A 483 21.18 10.88 -11.35
C THR A 483 20.34 11.34 -12.53
N ILE A 484 19.20 11.99 -12.24
CA ILE A 484 18.35 12.65 -13.22
C ILE A 484 18.17 14.10 -12.80
N ALA A 485 18.26 15.02 -13.74
CA ALA A 485 18.05 16.44 -13.50
C ALA A 485 17.39 17.09 -14.73
N PRO A 486 16.60 18.17 -14.57
CA PRO A 486 15.97 18.85 -15.69
C PRO A 486 17.00 19.35 -16.71
N ARG A 487 16.60 19.41 -17.97
CA ARG A 487 17.35 20.16 -18.97
C ARG A 487 17.15 21.66 -18.70
N THR A 488 18.23 22.39 -18.60
CA THR A 488 18.23 23.87 -18.51
C THR A 488 17.89 24.46 -19.85
#